data_4103f07cfc8c8a916b112ca76bc162a9
#
_entry.id   4103f07cfc8c8a916b112ca76bc162a9
#
_cell.length_a   1.000
_cell.length_b   1.000
_cell.length_c   1.000
_cell.angle_alpha   90.00
_cell.angle_beta   90.00
_cell.angle_gamma   90.00
#
_symmetry.space_group_name_H-M   'P 1'
#
loop_
_entity.id
_entity.type
_entity.pdbx_description
1 polymer ?
#
loop_
_entity_poly.entity_id
_entity_poly.type
_entity_poly.pdbx_seq_one_letter_code
_entity_poly.pdbx_strand_id
1 'polypeptide(L)'
;VYHKNNRISTVVSATNKTLSFNKKWTVANGMVQLATAFPQAKIVWCNTHCQENLNLKSIEVLFHHNKMMLSYCPDDNSYLGSKIGYVEESPFIKVNKKVSYPTWQMSSAVGVIHAAVLLEIKDKIKTDCDFDYYLNSVAKIGMPLGLLCYSEPKLLTETTIEKSSKASVFDLFKFVKEHYRTRWLFLLLLNFVVYEFRFPVV
;
A
#
# COMPACT_ATOMS: atom_id res chain seq x y z
N VAL A 1 12.33 -0.80 -6.51
CA VAL A 1 12.37 0.54 -5.90
C VAL A 1 12.62 0.39 -4.42
N TYR A 2 13.78 0.79 -3.94
CA TYR A 2 14.04 0.88 -2.51
C TYR A 2 13.71 2.28 -2.03
N HIS A 3 13.08 2.37 -0.85
CA HIS A 3 12.62 3.65 -0.31
C HIS A 3 12.74 3.74 1.20
N LYS A 4 12.74 4.97 1.71
CA LYS A 4 12.69 5.30 3.13
C LYS A 4 11.98 6.62 3.32
N ASN A 5 11.12 6.73 4.35
CA ASN A 5 10.41 7.98 4.69
C ASN A 5 9.70 8.63 3.48
N ASN A 6 8.93 7.85 2.74
CA ASN A 6 8.20 8.28 1.53
C ASN A 6 9.09 8.89 0.42
N ARG A 7 10.40 8.56 0.41
CA ARG A 7 11.35 8.99 -0.61
C ARG A 7 12.07 7.80 -1.22
N ILE A 8 12.33 7.86 -2.52
CA ILE A 8 13.09 6.84 -3.23
C ILE A 8 14.56 6.96 -2.80
N SER A 9 15.13 5.85 -2.36
CA SER A 9 16.55 5.72 -2.05
C SER A 9 17.33 5.23 -3.27
N THR A 10 16.84 4.17 -3.94
CA THR A 10 17.51 3.56 -5.09
C THR A 10 16.49 2.87 -5.97
N VAL A 11 16.71 2.92 -7.28
CA VAL A 11 15.94 2.14 -8.26
C VAL A 11 16.89 1.20 -8.96
N VAL A 12 16.59 -0.10 -8.93
CA VAL A 12 17.42 -1.14 -9.55
C VAL A 12 16.58 -1.91 -10.55
N SER A 13 17.10 -2.17 -11.74
CA SER A 13 16.45 -3.01 -12.73
C SER A 13 16.66 -4.51 -12.42
N ALA A 14 15.91 -5.39 -13.08
CA ALA A 14 16.09 -6.84 -12.98
C ALA A 14 17.50 -7.31 -13.35
N THR A 15 18.24 -6.52 -14.12
CA THR A 15 19.65 -6.78 -14.50
C THR A 15 20.65 -6.13 -13.54
N ASN A 16 20.24 -5.76 -12.33
CA ASN A 16 21.06 -5.11 -11.30
C ASN A 16 21.67 -3.76 -11.74
N LYS A 17 21.14 -3.11 -12.77
CA LYS A 17 21.55 -1.76 -13.14
C LYS A 17 20.78 -0.72 -12.35
N THR A 18 21.48 0.22 -11.73
CA THR A 18 20.84 1.37 -11.08
C THR A 18 20.25 2.30 -12.14
N LEU A 19 19.00 2.64 -12.01
CA LEU A 19 18.29 3.58 -12.87
C LEU A 19 18.34 4.99 -12.26
N SER A 20 18.50 5.99 -13.11
CA SER A 20 18.41 7.39 -12.70
C SER A 20 16.95 7.76 -12.40
N PHE A 21 16.74 8.52 -11.34
CA PHE A 21 15.44 9.03 -10.96
C PHE A 21 15.56 10.43 -10.34
N ASN A 22 14.46 11.15 -10.31
CA ASN A 22 14.44 12.46 -9.67
C ASN A 22 14.31 12.30 -8.16
N LYS A 23 15.29 12.74 -7.39
CA LYS A 23 15.32 12.65 -5.92
C LYS A 23 14.20 13.43 -5.21
N LYS A 24 13.51 14.36 -5.92
CA LYS A 24 12.38 15.10 -5.37
C LYS A 24 11.07 14.33 -5.40
N TRP A 25 10.98 13.24 -6.16
CA TRP A 25 9.76 12.45 -6.27
C TRP A 25 9.41 11.75 -4.94
N THR A 26 8.11 11.72 -4.64
CA THR A 26 7.57 10.74 -3.69
C THR A 26 7.70 9.34 -4.28
N VAL A 27 7.62 8.30 -3.43
CA VAL A 27 7.66 6.90 -3.93
C VAL A 27 6.51 6.66 -4.92
N ALA A 28 5.30 7.12 -4.60
CA ALA A 28 4.13 6.99 -5.48
C ALA A 28 4.35 7.63 -6.85
N ASN A 29 4.86 8.87 -6.88
CA ASN A 29 5.18 9.55 -8.14
C ASN A 29 6.23 8.77 -8.94
N GLY A 30 7.31 8.35 -8.28
CA GLY A 30 8.36 7.58 -8.94
C GLY A 30 7.86 6.24 -9.51
N MET A 31 6.94 5.55 -8.82
CA MET A 31 6.32 4.33 -9.35
C MET A 31 5.50 4.59 -10.62
N VAL A 32 4.73 5.69 -10.67
CA VAL A 32 3.97 6.08 -11.86
C VAL A 32 4.90 6.44 -13.02
N GLN A 33 6.00 7.15 -12.75
CA GLN A 33 7.00 7.48 -13.77
C GLN A 33 7.72 6.23 -14.31
N LEU A 34 8.06 5.28 -13.42
CA LEU A 34 8.62 3.99 -13.81
C LEU A 34 7.61 3.16 -14.62
N ALA A 35 6.34 3.16 -14.23
CA ALA A 35 5.29 2.49 -15.00
C ALA A 35 5.16 3.09 -16.40
N THR A 36 5.29 4.40 -16.53
CA THR A 36 5.24 5.10 -17.84
C THR A 36 6.45 4.73 -18.70
N ALA A 37 7.63 4.65 -18.10
CA ALA A 37 8.85 4.29 -18.81
C ALA A 37 8.92 2.78 -19.17
N PHE A 38 8.32 1.93 -18.33
CA PHE A 38 8.35 0.47 -18.47
C PHE A 38 6.95 -0.15 -18.30
N PRO A 39 6.02 0.01 -19.29
CA PRO A 39 4.61 -0.36 -19.14
C PRO A 39 4.36 -1.86 -18.90
N GLN A 40 5.30 -2.72 -19.29
CA GLN A 40 5.19 -4.17 -19.14
C GLN A 40 5.96 -4.71 -17.91
N ALA A 41 6.51 -3.83 -17.08
CA ALA A 41 7.33 -4.25 -15.96
C ALA A 41 6.50 -4.60 -14.73
N LYS A 42 7.01 -5.52 -13.93
CA LYS A 42 6.62 -5.69 -12.53
C LYS A 42 7.41 -4.68 -11.70
N ILE A 43 6.74 -3.82 -10.97
CA ILE A 43 7.36 -2.82 -10.09
C ILE A 43 7.31 -3.37 -8.67
N VAL A 44 8.48 -3.70 -8.15
CA VAL A 44 8.68 -4.13 -6.77
C VAL A 44 9.10 -2.92 -5.94
N TRP A 45 8.43 -2.71 -4.80
CA TRP A 45 8.87 -1.75 -3.79
C TRP A 45 9.32 -2.48 -2.53
N CYS A 46 10.30 -1.91 -1.86
CA CYS A 46 10.81 -2.45 -0.61
C CYS A 46 11.36 -1.31 0.26
N ASN A 47 10.94 -1.26 1.50
CA ASN A 47 11.56 -0.38 2.47
C ASN A 47 13.02 -0.81 2.69
N THR A 48 13.95 0.14 2.85
CA THR A 48 15.39 -0.16 3.03
C THR A 48 15.65 -1.08 4.22
N HIS A 49 14.82 -1.06 5.25
CA HIS A 49 14.93 -1.97 6.40
C HIS A 49 14.60 -3.44 6.09
N CYS A 50 13.79 -3.68 5.05
CA CYS A 50 13.44 -5.03 4.59
C CYS A 50 14.32 -5.52 3.44
N GLN A 51 15.29 -4.72 2.99
CA GLN A 51 16.04 -4.97 1.77
C GLN A 51 16.80 -6.31 1.80
N GLU A 52 17.44 -6.63 2.92
CA GLU A 52 18.24 -7.86 3.06
C GLU A 52 17.37 -9.12 3.04
N ASN A 53 16.10 -9.00 3.45
CA ASN A 53 15.17 -10.10 3.54
C ASN A 53 14.23 -10.19 2.32
N LEU A 54 14.41 -9.34 1.29
CA LEU A 54 13.58 -9.33 0.10
C LEU A 54 13.72 -10.62 -0.71
N ASN A 55 12.63 -11.36 -0.88
CA ASN A 55 12.60 -12.64 -1.59
C ASN A 55 12.16 -12.48 -3.05
N LEU A 56 13.05 -12.05 -3.92
CA LEU A 56 12.76 -11.86 -5.35
C LEU A 56 12.34 -13.15 -6.05
N LYS A 57 12.89 -14.31 -5.66
CA LYS A 57 12.52 -15.61 -6.24
C LYS A 57 11.06 -15.96 -5.98
N SER A 58 10.57 -15.71 -4.76
CA SER A 58 9.16 -15.91 -4.44
C SER A 58 8.25 -14.98 -5.23
N ILE A 59 8.66 -13.74 -5.48
CA ILE A 59 7.88 -12.77 -6.27
C ILE A 59 7.63 -13.30 -7.68
N GLU A 60 8.64 -13.90 -8.33
CA GLU A 60 8.50 -14.46 -9.68
C GLU A 60 7.44 -15.56 -9.75
N VAL A 61 7.38 -16.41 -8.73
CA VAL A 61 6.43 -17.53 -8.65
C VAL A 61 5.04 -17.07 -8.26
N LEU A 62 4.94 -16.19 -7.26
CA LEU A 62 3.67 -15.78 -6.66
C LEU A 62 2.92 -14.77 -7.53
N PHE A 63 3.64 -13.89 -8.22
CA PHE A 63 3.07 -12.87 -9.09
C PHE A 63 2.80 -13.44 -10.50
N HIS A 64 1.78 -14.28 -10.61
CA HIS A 64 1.45 -15.03 -11.83
C HIS A 64 0.40 -14.34 -12.72
N HIS A 65 -0.17 -13.22 -12.30
CA HIS A 65 -1.20 -12.50 -13.05
C HIS A 65 -0.94 -10.98 -13.05
N ASN A 66 -1.11 -10.31 -14.22
CA ASN A 66 -0.83 -8.87 -14.35
C ASN A 66 -1.80 -7.99 -13.55
N LYS A 67 -3.05 -8.42 -13.35
CA LYS A 67 -4.02 -7.74 -12.47
C LYS A 67 -3.93 -8.26 -11.03
N MET A 68 -2.73 -8.22 -10.47
CA MET A 68 -2.45 -8.63 -9.10
C MET A 68 -1.60 -7.59 -8.39
N MET A 69 -1.84 -7.42 -7.11
CA MET A 69 -1.04 -6.59 -6.20
C MET A 69 -0.77 -7.40 -4.94
N LEU A 70 0.49 -7.62 -4.64
CA LEU A 70 0.93 -8.29 -3.43
C LEU A 70 1.64 -7.30 -2.55
N SER A 71 1.38 -7.33 -1.25
CA SER A 71 2.20 -6.63 -0.26
C SER A 71 2.28 -7.43 1.03
N TYR A 72 3.21 -7.08 1.89
CA TYR A 72 3.29 -7.65 3.23
C TYR A 72 3.75 -6.59 4.23
N CYS A 73 3.06 -6.57 5.37
CA CYS A 73 3.44 -5.77 6.53
C CYS A 73 3.93 -6.70 7.63
N PRO A 74 5.19 -6.64 8.05
CA PRO A 74 5.69 -7.41 9.19
C PRO A 74 5.07 -6.99 10.53
N ASP A 75 4.61 -5.75 10.62
CA ASP A 75 3.89 -5.24 11.80
C ASP A 75 2.43 -5.70 11.79
N ASP A 76 1.89 -6.00 12.95
CA ASP A 76 0.48 -6.37 13.13
C ASP A 76 -0.51 -5.24 12.86
N ASN A 77 -0.03 -4.02 12.71
CA ASN A 77 -0.85 -2.84 12.52
C ASN A 77 -0.95 -2.45 11.04
N SER A 78 -2.17 -2.31 10.53
CA SER A 78 -2.41 -1.67 9.23
C SER A 78 -2.21 -0.15 9.34
N TYR A 79 -1.86 0.51 8.22
CA TYR A 79 -1.68 1.96 8.13
C TYR A 79 -2.88 2.75 8.67
N LEU A 80 -4.10 2.43 8.23
CA LEU A 80 -5.32 3.10 8.66
C LEU A 80 -5.76 2.73 10.09
N GLY A 81 -5.11 1.74 10.70
CA GLY A 81 -5.40 1.27 12.05
C GLY A 81 -6.75 0.58 12.20
N SER A 82 -7.11 0.24 13.45
CA SER A 82 -8.39 -0.45 13.73
C SER A 82 -9.62 0.43 13.55
N LYS A 83 -9.46 1.75 13.57
CA LYS A 83 -10.59 2.70 13.52
C LYS A 83 -11.28 2.77 12.16
N ILE A 84 -10.64 2.31 11.09
CA ILE A 84 -11.32 2.08 9.81
C ILE A 84 -12.47 1.06 9.96
N GLY A 85 -12.42 0.21 10.98
CA GLY A 85 -13.47 -0.73 11.35
C GLY A 85 -14.83 -0.11 11.63
N TYR A 86 -14.88 1.18 11.93
CA TYR A 86 -16.15 1.91 12.07
C TYR A 86 -16.93 2.06 10.75
N VAL A 87 -16.28 1.84 9.61
CA VAL A 87 -16.87 1.94 8.27
C VAL A 87 -16.63 0.72 7.40
N GLU A 88 -15.77 -0.21 7.84
CA GLU A 88 -15.34 -1.39 7.09
C GLU A 88 -15.20 -2.59 8.02
N GLU A 89 -15.77 -3.74 7.67
CA GLU A 89 -15.75 -4.93 8.54
C GLU A 89 -14.39 -5.64 8.58
N SER A 90 -13.53 -5.40 7.59
CA SER A 90 -12.25 -6.11 7.44
C SER A 90 -11.35 -6.13 8.69
N PRO A 91 -11.27 -5.08 9.54
CA PRO A 91 -10.48 -5.12 10.78
C PRO A 91 -11.04 -6.05 11.86
N PHE A 92 -12.31 -6.44 11.77
CA PHE A 92 -12.93 -7.37 12.72
C PHE A 92 -12.74 -8.84 12.33
N ILE A 93 -12.31 -9.11 11.10
CA ILE A 93 -12.05 -10.46 10.61
C ILE A 93 -10.70 -10.93 11.15
N LYS A 94 -10.71 -11.98 11.97
CA LYS A 94 -9.48 -12.63 12.43
C LYS A 94 -8.88 -13.46 11.31
N VAL A 95 -7.82 -12.98 10.70
CA VAL A 95 -7.06 -13.69 9.66
C VAL A 95 -5.75 -14.21 10.22
N ASN A 96 -5.29 -15.35 9.70
CA ASN A 96 -3.95 -15.83 9.96
C ASN A 96 -2.97 -15.05 9.08
N LYS A 97 -2.26 -14.10 9.65
CA LYS A 97 -1.31 -13.23 8.93
C LYS A 97 -0.02 -13.95 8.47
N LYS A 98 0.18 -15.21 8.89
CA LYS A 98 1.34 -16.03 8.48
C LYS A 98 1.12 -16.74 7.14
N VAL A 99 -0.07 -16.64 6.55
CA VAL A 99 -0.42 -17.19 5.24
C VAL A 99 -0.89 -16.09 4.32
N SER A 100 -0.91 -16.37 3.01
CA SER A 100 -1.49 -15.46 2.03
C SER A 100 -3.00 -15.32 2.24
N TYR A 101 -3.51 -14.08 2.25
CA TYR A 101 -4.94 -13.80 2.35
C TYR A 101 -5.32 -12.55 1.56
N PRO A 102 -6.56 -12.50 1.02
CA PRO A 102 -7.03 -11.34 0.27
C PRO A 102 -7.26 -10.14 1.22
N THR A 103 -6.76 -8.98 0.83
CA THR A 103 -6.97 -7.74 1.56
C THR A 103 -6.72 -6.53 0.66
N TRP A 104 -7.43 -5.44 0.90
CA TRP A 104 -7.13 -4.15 0.30
C TRP A 104 -6.12 -3.31 1.12
N GLN A 105 -5.87 -3.72 2.36
CA GLN A 105 -4.91 -3.04 3.24
C GLN A 105 -3.48 -3.38 2.82
N MET A 106 -2.94 -2.56 1.95
CA MET A 106 -1.59 -2.70 1.40
C MET A 106 -0.56 -1.98 2.28
N SER A 107 0.68 -2.44 2.21
CA SER A 107 1.78 -1.91 3.01
C SER A 107 2.93 -1.43 2.13
N SER A 108 3.57 -0.35 2.57
CA SER A 108 4.79 0.19 1.99
C SER A 108 6.04 -0.64 2.32
N ALA A 109 5.99 -1.56 3.28
CA ALA A 109 7.17 -2.32 3.70
C ALA A 109 7.77 -3.13 2.55
N VAL A 110 6.97 -3.93 1.88
CA VAL A 110 7.34 -4.68 0.68
C VAL A 110 6.13 -5.00 -0.17
N GLY A 111 6.29 -5.04 -1.48
CA GLY A 111 5.24 -5.52 -2.38
C GLY A 111 5.59 -5.41 -3.86
N VAL A 112 4.64 -5.80 -4.68
CA VAL A 112 4.77 -5.82 -6.14
C VAL A 112 3.43 -5.54 -6.82
N ILE A 113 3.48 -4.80 -7.94
CA ILE A 113 2.35 -4.51 -8.82
C ILE A 113 2.83 -4.45 -10.27
N HIS A 114 1.95 -4.75 -11.21
CA HIS A 114 2.26 -4.57 -12.63
C HIS A 114 2.08 -3.10 -13.06
N ALA A 115 3.01 -2.60 -13.86
CA ALA A 115 3.01 -1.21 -14.35
C ALA A 115 1.69 -0.83 -15.06
N ALA A 116 1.12 -1.74 -15.86
CA ALA A 116 -0.14 -1.51 -16.56
C ALA A 116 -1.30 -1.15 -15.60
N VAL A 117 -1.36 -1.75 -14.41
CA VAL A 117 -2.38 -1.42 -13.40
C VAL A 117 -2.23 0.02 -12.93
N LEU A 118 -1.00 0.44 -12.63
CA LEU A 118 -0.74 1.83 -12.21
C LEU A 118 -1.11 2.82 -13.30
N LEU A 119 -0.84 2.50 -14.56
CA LEU A 119 -1.21 3.35 -15.70
C LEU A 119 -2.73 3.45 -15.90
N GLU A 120 -3.48 2.37 -15.65
CA GLU A 120 -4.94 2.35 -15.77
C GLU A 120 -5.62 3.29 -14.75
N ILE A 121 -4.99 3.49 -13.58
CA ILE A 121 -5.60 4.24 -12.47
C ILE A 121 -4.86 5.52 -12.10
N LYS A 122 -3.74 5.86 -12.75
CA LYS A 122 -2.86 6.99 -12.40
C LYS A 122 -3.59 8.33 -12.24
N ASP A 123 -4.58 8.58 -13.10
CA ASP A 123 -5.32 9.86 -13.12
C ASP A 123 -6.43 9.93 -12.05
N LYS A 124 -6.68 8.81 -11.35
CA LYS A 124 -7.70 8.70 -10.28
C LYS A 124 -7.13 8.90 -8.89
N ILE A 125 -5.80 8.85 -8.72
CA ILE A 125 -5.13 8.88 -7.43
C ILE A 125 -4.03 9.94 -7.44
N LYS A 126 -4.05 10.82 -6.42
CA LYS A 126 -2.97 11.78 -6.22
C LYS A 126 -1.71 11.07 -5.73
N THR A 127 -0.56 11.41 -6.31
CA THR A 127 0.75 10.86 -5.94
C THR A 127 1.48 11.68 -4.87
N ASP A 128 0.95 12.85 -4.51
CA ASP A 128 1.49 13.72 -3.45
C ASP A 128 0.82 13.40 -2.11
N CYS A 129 1.04 12.18 -1.62
CA CYS A 129 0.54 11.69 -0.35
C CYS A 129 1.53 10.69 0.27
N ASP A 130 1.23 10.23 1.47
CA ASP A 130 1.97 9.12 2.09
C ASP A 130 1.89 7.85 1.22
N PHE A 131 2.97 7.07 1.20
CA PHE A 131 3.03 5.90 0.31
C PHE A 131 2.06 4.80 0.72
N ASP A 132 1.86 4.56 2.01
CA ASP A 132 0.84 3.63 2.48
C ASP A 132 -0.58 4.10 2.10
N TYR A 133 -0.86 5.41 2.21
CA TYR A 133 -2.12 6.00 1.74
C TYR A 133 -2.34 5.72 0.25
N TYR A 134 -1.30 5.96 -0.57
CA TYR A 134 -1.35 5.72 -2.01
C TYR A 134 -1.64 4.25 -2.33
N LEU A 135 -0.93 3.30 -1.71
CA LEU A 135 -1.11 1.88 -1.96
C LEU A 135 -2.51 1.38 -1.59
N ASN A 136 -3.05 1.84 -0.44
CA ASN A 136 -4.42 1.53 -0.04
C ASN A 136 -5.46 2.13 -1.00
N SER A 137 -5.20 3.33 -1.55
CA SER A 137 -6.04 3.95 -2.57
C SER A 137 -6.00 3.19 -3.89
N VAL A 138 -4.81 2.71 -4.31
CA VAL A 138 -4.64 1.84 -5.48
C VAL A 138 -5.49 0.58 -5.33
N ALA A 139 -5.44 -0.08 -4.18
CA ALA A 139 -6.22 -1.29 -3.92
C ALA A 139 -7.73 -1.01 -3.96
N LYS A 140 -8.21 0.03 -3.25
CA LYS A 140 -9.63 0.40 -3.21
C LYS A 140 -10.22 0.75 -4.57
N ILE A 141 -9.47 1.44 -5.42
CA ILE A 141 -9.90 1.79 -6.78
C ILE A 141 -9.73 0.61 -7.74
N GLY A 142 -8.65 -0.16 -7.59
CA GLY A 142 -8.31 -1.25 -8.48
C GLY A 142 -9.18 -2.50 -8.30
N MET A 143 -9.57 -2.86 -7.06
CA MET A 143 -10.35 -4.06 -6.81
C MET A 143 -11.68 -4.11 -7.58
N PRO A 144 -12.50 -3.05 -7.62
CA PRO A 144 -13.69 -3.02 -8.48
C PRO A 144 -13.40 -3.13 -9.98
N LEU A 145 -12.15 -2.87 -10.41
CA LEU A 145 -11.68 -3.03 -11.79
C LEU A 145 -11.01 -4.40 -12.03
N GLY A 146 -11.12 -5.31 -11.07
CA GLY A 146 -10.59 -6.67 -11.15
C GLY A 146 -9.15 -6.85 -10.66
N LEU A 147 -8.59 -5.89 -9.92
CA LEU A 147 -7.29 -6.05 -9.27
C LEU A 147 -7.40 -7.01 -8.08
N LEU A 148 -6.61 -8.08 -8.10
CA LEU A 148 -6.50 -9.05 -7.03
C LEU A 148 -5.45 -8.59 -6.01
N CYS A 149 -5.87 -8.24 -4.81
CA CYS A 149 -5.01 -7.74 -3.75
C CYS A 149 -4.83 -8.77 -2.64
N TYR A 150 -3.56 -9.08 -2.28
CA TYR A 150 -3.24 -10.05 -1.23
C TYR A 150 -2.13 -9.53 -0.31
N SER A 151 -2.24 -9.91 0.95
CA SER A 151 -1.10 -9.91 1.88
C SER A 151 -0.34 -11.22 1.71
N GLU A 152 0.98 -11.16 1.45
CA GLU A 152 1.80 -12.33 1.12
C GLU A 152 3.10 -12.34 1.93
N PRO A 153 3.17 -13.11 3.03
CA PRO A 153 4.36 -13.16 3.89
C PRO A 153 5.64 -13.63 3.20
N LYS A 154 5.52 -14.48 2.16
CA LYS A 154 6.67 -15.04 1.43
C LYS A 154 7.44 -14.01 0.59
N LEU A 155 6.98 -12.75 0.54
CA LEU A 155 7.74 -11.65 -0.05
C LEU A 155 9.03 -11.34 0.73
N LEU A 156 9.08 -11.75 2.01
CA LEU A 156 10.27 -11.66 2.85
C LEU A 156 10.72 -13.07 3.28
N THR A 157 12.02 -13.27 3.41
CA THR A 157 12.61 -14.51 3.97
C THR A 157 12.48 -14.56 5.49
N GLU A 158 12.65 -13.40 6.12
CA GLU A 158 12.54 -13.23 7.57
C GLU A 158 11.77 -11.93 7.87
N THR A 159 11.00 -11.95 8.96
CA THR A 159 10.23 -10.79 9.41
C THR A 159 11.01 -9.98 10.43
N THR A 160 11.58 -8.88 10.02
CA THR A 160 12.08 -7.86 10.95
C THR A 160 10.93 -6.94 11.32
N ILE A 161 10.58 -6.90 12.61
CA ILE A 161 9.48 -6.06 13.09
C ILE A 161 10.00 -4.62 13.21
N GLU A 162 9.60 -3.77 12.31
CA GLU A 162 9.74 -2.33 12.45
C GLU A 162 8.35 -1.70 12.47
N LYS A 163 8.13 -0.72 13.35
CA LYS A 163 6.84 -0.03 13.44
C LYS A 163 6.53 0.67 12.11
N SER A 164 5.48 0.25 11.48
CA SER A 164 4.92 0.93 10.30
C SER A 164 4.37 2.31 10.67
N SER A 165 4.40 3.25 9.72
CA SER A 165 3.72 4.53 9.88
C SER A 165 2.22 4.31 10.06
N LYS A 166 1.59 5.15 10.90
CA LYS A 166 0.14 5.10 11.10
C LYS A 166 -0.49 6.37 10.54
N ALA A 167 -1.64 6.21 9.91
CA ALA A 167 -2.44 7.32 9.46
C ALA A 167 -2.82 8.24 10.63
N SER A 168 -2.75 9.54 10.39
CA SER A 168 -3.37 10.51 11.27
C SER A 168 -4.89 10.38 11.23
N VAL A 169 -5.58 10.94 12.21
CA VAL A 169 -7.06 11.01 12.18
C VAL A 169 -7.53 11.73 10.92
N PHE A 170 -6.83 12.79 10.52
CA PHE A 170 -7.11 13.52 9.29
C PHE A 170 -7.01 12.62 8.05
N ASP A 171 -5.94 11.82 7.93
CA ASP A 171 -5.76 10.91 6.79
C ASP A 171 -6.84 9.83 6.76
N LEU A 172 -7.26 9.32 7.91
CA LEU A 172 -8.37 8.37 8.01
C LEU A 172 -9.69 8.98 7.49
N PHE A 173 -10.05 10.18 7.96
CA PHE A 173 -11.26 10.87 7.50
C PHE A 173 -11.18 11.23 6.01
N LYS A 174 -10.02 11.67 5.54
CA LYS A 174 -9.75 11.95 4.12
C LYS A 174 -9.93 10.68 3.29
N PHE A 175 -9.36 9.55 3.73
CA PHE A 175 -9.49 8.27 3.04
C PHE A 175 -10.96 7.82 2.94
N VAL A 176 -11.71 7.91 4.03
CA VAL A 176 -13.13 7.57 4.03
C VAL A 176 -13.93 8.50 3.12
N LYS A 177 -13.62 9.81 3.09
CA LYS A 177 -14.25 10.76 2.17
C LYS A 177 -13.97 10.44 0.70
N GLU A 178 -12.75 10.02 0.37
CA GLU A 178 -12.33 9.76 -1.02
C GLU A 178 -12.82 8.41 -1.55
N HIS A 179 -12.89 7.36 -0.70
CA HIS A 179 -13.15 5.98 -1.13
C HIS A 179 -14.52 5.43 -0.75
N TYR A 180 -15.27 6.13 0.10
CA TYR A 180 -16.60 5.72 0.54
C TYR A 180 -17.63 6.82 0.27
N ARG A 181 -18.91 6.50 0.36
CA ARG A 181 -19.97 7.51 0.23
C ARG A 181 -20.00 8.41 1.47
N THR A 182 -20.43 9.66 1.32
CA THR A 182 -20.46 10.69 2.35
C THR A 182 -21.15 10.24 3.67
N ARG A 183 -22.16 9.37 3.59
CA ARG A 183 -22.81 8.81 4.79
C ARG A 183 -21.84 8.08 5.73
N TRP A 184 -20.79 7.45 5.21
CA TRP A 184 -19.78 6.74 5.99
C TRP A 184 -18.87 7.70 6.76
N LEU A 185 -18.67 8.90 6.22
CA LEU A 185 -17.94 9.95 6.94
C LEU A 185 -18.70 10.39 8.20
N PHE A 186 -20.02 10.56 8.10
CA PHE A 186 -20.85 10.88 9.27
C PHE A 186 -20.90 9.74 10.28
N LEU A 187 -20.96 8.50 9.81
CA LEU A 187 -20.89 7.33 10.69
C LEU A 187 -19.54 7.27 11.42
N LEU A 188 -18.43 7.49 10.72
CA LEU A 188 -17.10 7.56 11.31
C LEU A 188 -17.04 8.66 12.39
N LEU A 189 -17.54 9.86 12.08
CA LEU A 189 -17.60 10.97 13.03
C LEU A 189 -18.43 10.60 14.28
N LEU A 190 -19.60 10.02 14.09
CA LEU A 190 -20.47 9.58 15.20
C LEU A 190 -19.72 8.58 16.10
N ASN A 191 -19.10 7.56 15.51
CA ASN A 191 -18.36 6.56 16.28
C ASN A 191 -17.13 7.16 16.99
N PHE A 192 -16.44 8.13 16.38
CA PHE A 192 -15.36 8.85 17.06
C PHE A 192 -15.85 9.61 18.29
N VAL A 193 -17.00 10.29 18.21
CA VAL A 193 -17.56 11.02 19.35
C VAL A 193 -18.02 10.03 20.44
N VAL A 194 -18.70 8.95 20.07
CA VAL A 194 -19.29 8.00 21.01
C VAL A 194 -18.28 7.08 21.68
N TYR A 195 -17.31 6.54 20.91
CA TYR A 195 -16.39 5.50 21.42
C TYR A 195 -15.00 6.03 21.74
N GLU A 196 -14.52 7.06 21.01
CA GLU A 196 -13.20 7.63 21.27
C GLU A 196 -13.27 8.85 22.20
N PHE A 197 -14.48 9.34 22.51
CA PHE A 197 -14.73 10.56 23.30
C PHE A 197 -13.93 11.76 22.76
N ARG A 198 -13.73 11.82 21.45
CA ARG A 198 -12.97 12.86 20.74
C ARG A 198 -13.80 13.42 19.59
N PHE A 199 -13.85 14.73 19.50
CA PHE A 199 -14.31 15.40 18.29
C PHE A 199 -13.08 15.63 17.41
N PRO A 200 -13.00 15.02 16.22
CA PRO A 200 -11.88 15.25 15.31
C PRO A 200 -12.00 16.67 14.74
N VAL A 201 -11.36 17.62 15.42
CA VAL A 201 -11.23 18.99 14.91
C VAL A 201 -10.12 18.97 13.87
N VAL A 202 -10.45 19.38 12.66
CA VAL A 202 -9.52 19.59 11.56
C VAL A 202 -9.25 21.07 11.44
#